data_2b137db75ee7a4457d849f9cdbdf3a7c
#
_entry.id   2b137db75ee7a4457d849f9cdbdf3a7c
#
_cell.length_a   1.000
_cell.length_b   1.000
_cell.length_c   1.000
_cell.angle_alpha   90.00
_cell.angle_beta   90.00
_cell.angle_gamma   90.00
#
_symmetry.space_group_name_H-M   'P 1'
#
loop_
_entity.id
_entity.type
_entity.pdbx_description
1 polymer ?
#
loop_
_entity_poly.entity_id
_entity_poly.type
_entity_poly.pdbx_seq_one_letter_code
_entity_poly.pdbx_strand_id
1 'polypeptide(L)'
;FYMDRILAREGVCSGNAGSNGNADGNTFLTRGRALYMYTSSPSVIGFGGNTAYHQPLGRGDLVRVLFSNADGSLTTKEDTSKRVNAPSNWSSTYSVGSNLTLDVVKFIHQENVAVTTMTLTNKSAEDQAITVAADSIFATEPGKVTVNGAEQTELTGTCSSPAGLTTIYARMTGDGFEAASSDDYCWLSRDVTVPAGGSVELKVVIAFTTEEIPESTEQYLRFAGLGNLEAVRAQKAEYNLYWAENLPYIDVPKKAVQKAIDYRWWLERFNSLDANIPGYDYQSPVTIEGVLGYNNAIILTQPMHLQDTKWLRSPYLAYGQLLSAGNSSQSSAFLDNPGNRNNWNNHYGQYLAEAGYEAFNVIGGGAELAENLAYYFGHDATGQLEHYGNHIEGRDLIAYRNNYMTGNDADTISMHAPGTGTWKAHGENAYVWAAADAAAKLYEQLGNTEQAKYYRDLADKIKADVLELMWCEECQKFETYAVRPTGTQHNANQPNLVKYTESNNYNYFAVGLVPDDAASVTKYKEALKAFSNGKEFPIFPFYTANQVHNQEVSGSNPLISTRRACSSAG
;
A
#
# COMPACT_ATOMS: atom_id res chain seq x y z
N PHE A 1 9.54 5.12 19.39
CA PHE A 1 9.07 4.49 20.64
C PHE A 1 8.31 3.19 20.38
N TYR A 2 7.08 3.26 19.87
CA TYR A 2 6.17 2.12 19.81
C TYR A 2 6.51 1.12 18.72
N MET A 3 6.58 1.58 17.48
CA MET A 3 6.69 0.70 16.32
C MET A 3 7.99 -0.10 16.34
N ASP A 4 9.09 0.52 16.69
CA ASP A 4 10.39 -0.18 16.80
C ASP A 4 10.35 -1.29 17.86
N ARG A 5 9.71 -1.05 19.01
CA ARG A 5 9.59 -2.07 20.08
C ARG A 5 8.63 -3.21 19.74
N ILE A 6 7.58 -2.92 18.97
CA ILE A 6 6.52 -3.89 18.66
C ILE A 6 6.89 -4.72 17.44
N LEU A 7 7.47 -4.10 16.42
CA LEU A 7 7.67 -4.70 15.10
C LEU A 7 9.12 -5.05 14.77
N ALA A 8 10.11 -4.69 15.62
CA ALA A 8 11.48 -5.07 15.37
C ALA A 8 11.64 -6.60 15.26
N ARG A 9 12.44 -7.03 14.29
CA ARG A 9 12.80 -8.42 14.03
C ARG A 9 14.29 -8.62 14.18
N GLU A 10 14.67 -9.62 14.95
CA GLU A 10 16.06 -10.00 15.18
C GLU A 10 16.44 -11.22 14.32
N GLY A 11 17.71 -11.30 13.96
CA GLY A 11 18.27 -12.43 13.23
C GLY A 11 17.90 -12.45 11.73
N VAL A 12 17.84 -13.63 11.15
CA VAL A 12 17.44 -13.83 9.75
C VAL A 12 15.97 -13.45 9.63
N CYS A 13 15.69 -12.33 8.98
CA CYS A 13 14.35 -12.03 8.55
C CYS A 13 14.04 -12.97 7.39
N SER A 14 13.44 -14.12 7.66
CA SER A 14 12.81 -14.92 6.63
C SER A 14 11.61 -14.12 6.11
N GLY A 15 11.81 -13.39 5.03
CA GLY A 15 10.69 -12.93 4.24
C GLY A 15 9.90 -14.14 3.77
N ASN A 16 8.60 -14.01 3.64
CA ASN A 16 7.81 -15.03 3.00
C ASN A 16 8.43 -15.35 1.66
N ALA A 17 8.65 -16.64 1.40
CA ALA A 17 9.03 -17.11 0.09
C ALA A 17 8.02 -16.54 -0.91
N GLY A 18 8.44 -15.57 -1.69
CA GLY A 18 7.63 -15.09 -2.79
C GLY A 18 7.31 -16.27 -3.70
N SER A 19 6.27 -16.15 -4.50
CA SER A 19 5.81 -17.18 -5.45
C SER A 19 6.90 -17.75 -6.36
N ASN A 20 8.10 -17.19 -6.35
CA ASN A 20 9.27 -17.58 -7.15
C ASN A 20 10.34 -18.36 -6.38
N GLY A 21 10.05 -18.86 -5.18
CA GLY A 21 10.92 -19.79 -4.48
C GLY A 21 12.20 -19.23 -3.87
N ASN A 22 12.38 -17.92 -3.80
CA ASN A 22 13.48 -17.30 -3.07
C ASN A 22 13.21 -17.37 -1.57
N ALA A 23 13.98 -18.20 -0.89
CA ALA A 23 13.82 -18.49 0.54
C ALA A 23 13.97 -17.26 1.46
N ASP A 24 14.64 -16.20 0.99
CA ASP A 24 14.92 -15.00 1.79
C ASP A 24 13.90 -13.88 1.62
N GLY A 25 12.89 -14.04 0.78
CA GLY A 25 11.87 -13.03 0.51
C GLY A 25 12.43 -11.62 0.31
N ASN A 26 11.62 -10.73 -0.24
CA ASN A 26 12.06 -9.34 -0.34
C ASN A 26 11.99 -8.68 1.05
N THR A 27 13.11 -8.08 1.45
CA THR A 27 13.18 -7.29 2.68
C THR A 27 12.94 -5.84 2.34
N PHE A 28 12.00 -5.23 3.03
CA PHE A 28 11.75 -3.81 2.96
C PHE A 28 12.53 -3.09 4.04
N LEU A 29 13.22 -2.06 3.63
CA LEU A 29 13.85 -1.11 4.54
C LEU A 29 12.84 -0.02 4.90
N THR A 30 13.20 0.90 5.79
CA THR A 30 12.41 2.12 5.98
C THR A 30 12.31 2.87 4.64
N ARG A 31 11.28 3.65 4.45
CA ARG A 31 11.06 4.34 3.17
C ARG A 31 10.74 5.81 3.39
N GLY A 32 10.98 6.61 2.36
CA GLY A 32 10.55 7.99 2.27
C GLY A 32 9.12 8.14 1.70
N ARG A 33 8.68 9.38 1.53
CA ARG A 33 7.39 9.72 0.94
C ARG A 33 7.21 9.14 -0.46
N ALA A 34 8.27 9.14 -1.26
CA ALA A 34 8.26 8.61 -2.62
C ALA A 34 9.37 7.58 -2.87
N LEU A 35 10.52 7.71 -2.18
CA LEU A 35 11.65 6.80 -2.31
C LEU A 35 11.44 5.55 -1.48
N TYR A 36 11.50 4.39 -2.11
CA TYR A 36 11.51 3.10 -1.43
C TYR A 36 12.41 2.09 -2.12
N MET A 37 12.82 1.08 -1.37
CA MET A 37 13.62 -0.03 -1.87
C MET A 37 13.12 -1.36 -1.35
N TYR A 38 13.22 -2.36 -2.19
CA TYR A 38 13.04 -3.75 -1.80
C TYR A 38 14.21 -4.59 -2.33
N THR A 39 14.65 -5.53 -1.54
CA THR A 39 15.85 -6.31 -1.84
C THR A 39 15.71 -7.76 -1.42
N SER A 40 16.20 -8.68 -2.26
CA SER A 40 16.46 -10.07 -1.90
C SER A 40 17.86 -10.26 -1.27
N SER A 41 18.68 -9.22 -1.26
CA SER A 41 20.06 -9.24 -0.76
C SER A 41 20.28 -8.17 0.31
N PRO A 42 19.64 -8.29 1.49
CA PRO A 42 19.72 -7.27 2.54
C PRO A 42 21.11 -7.12 3.17
N SER A 43 22.02 -8.06 2.92
CA SER A 43 23.40 -8.04 3.42
C SER A 43 24.32 -7.02 2.73
N VAL A 44 23.85 -6.30 1.73
CA VAL A 44 24.61 -5.22 1.10
C VAL A 44 24.89 -4.11 2.11
N ILE A 45 26.13 -3.70 2.24
CA ILE A 45 26.51 -2.50 3.00
C ILE A 45 26.05 -1.30 2.16
N GLY A 46 25.13 -0.50 2.73
CA GLY A 46 24.36 0.46 1.96
C GLY A 46 23.00 -0.08 1.56
N PHE A 47 22.54 0.24 0.36
CA PHE A 47 21.17 -0.07 -0.12
C PHE A 47 21.24 -0.72 -1.49
N GLY A 48 21.14 -2.05 -1.52
CA GLY A 48 21.11 -2.84 -2.75
C GLY A 48 19.71 -3.35 -3.08
N GLY A 49 19.38 -3.46 -4.35
CA GLY A 49 18.13 -4.04 -4.81
C GLY A 49 17.39 -3.20 -5.85
N ASN A 50 16.06 -3.23 -5.80
CA ASN A 50 15.22 -2.44 -6.71
C ASN A 50 14.85 -1.11 -6.03
N THR A 51 15.12 -0.03 -6.73
CA THR A 51 14.82 1.33 -6.28
C THR A 51 13.61 1.85 -7.02
N ALA A 52 12.73 2.53 -6.32
CA ALA A 52 11.61 3.25 -6.89
C ALA A 52 11.51 4.66 -6.25
N TYR A 53 11.13 5.62 -7.07
CA TYR A 53 10.62 6.91 -6.67
C TYR A 53 9.22 7.03 -7.25
N HIS A 54 8.21 6.72 -6.43
CA HIS A 54 6.83 6.55 -6.85
C HIS A 54 6.63 5.37 -7.83
N GLN A 55 7.45 5.27 -8.86
CA GLN A 55 7.51 4.15 -9.82
C GLN A 55 8.91 3.54 -9.86
N PRO A 56 9.04 2.30 -10.34
CA PRO A 56 10.35 1.66 -10.46
C PRO A 56 11.33 2.50 -11.30
N LEU A 57 12.49 2.80 -10.73
CA LEU A 57 13.58 3.51 -11.40
C LEU A 57 14.63 2.58 -11.99
N GLY A 58 14.81 1.40 -11.41
CA GLY A 58 15.77 0.43 -11.90
C GLY A 58 16.20 -0.61 -10.87
N ARG A 59 17.04 -1.53 -11.33
CA ARG A 59 17.72 -2.53 -10.50
C ARG A 59 19.15 -2.13 -10.33
N GLY A 60 19.64 -2.20 -9.12
CA GLY A 60 21.02 -1.91 -8.77
C GLY A 60 21.16 -1.34 -7.38
N ASP A 61 22.39 -1.02 -6.98
CA ASP A 61 22.65 -0.50 -5.66
C ASP A 61 22.39 1.02 -5.63
N LEU A 62 21.46 1.45 -4.81
CA LEU A 62 21.28 2.87 -4.51
C LEU A 62 22.50 3.43 -3.80
N VAL A 63 23.07 2.66 -2.86
CA VAL A 63 24.37 2.91 -2.24
C VAL A 63 25.09 1.58 -2.10
N ARG A 64 26.29 1.50 -2.62
CA ARG A 64 27.20 0.39 -2.41
C ARG A 64 28.48 0.90 -1.72
N VAL A 65 28.90 0.23 -0.66
CA VAL A 65 30.11 0.58 0.07
C VAL A 65 31.11 -0.57 -0.02
N LEU A 66 32.32 -0.27 -0.45
CA LEU A 66 33.41 -1.20 -0.68
C LEU A 66 34.63 -0.81 0.17
N PHE A 67 35.42 -1.80 0.55
CA PHE A 67 36.62 -1.64 1.35
C PHE A 67 37.80 -2.27 0.61
N SER A 68 38.95 -1.59 0.65
CA SER A 68 40.22 -2.11 0.12
C SER A 68 41.40 -1.64 1.01
N ASN A 69 42.51 -2.30 0.82
CA ASN A 69 43.79 -1.91 1.38
C ASN A 69 44.89 -2.01 0.29
N ALA A 70 46.16 -1.87 0.65
CA ALA A 70 47.26 -1.97 -0.29
C ALA A 70 47.34 -3.33 -1.03
N ASP A 71 46.78 -4.39 -0.45
CA ASP A 71 46.77 -5.75 -1.01
C ASP A 71 45.57 -6.00 -1.94
N GLY A 72 44.61 -5.06 -1.97
CA GLY A 72 43.41 -5.15 -2.82
C GLY A 72 42.10 -5.09 -2.06
N SER A 73 41.02 -5.55 -2.67
CA SER A 73 39.66 -5.54 -2.10
C SER A 73 39.53 -6.44 -0.89
N LEU A 74 38.88 -5.92 0.15
CA LEU A 74 38.58 -6.66 1.39
C LEU A 74 37.18 -7.32 1.28
N THR A 75 37.13 -8.61 1.60
CA THR A 75 35.85 -9.34 1.67
C THR A 75 35.04 -8.89 2.86
N THR A 76 33.76 -8.65 2.65
CA THR A 76 32.79 -8.33 3.72
C THR A 76 31.82 -9.49 3.92
N LYS A 77 31.52 -9.81 5.17
CA LYS A 77 30.56 -10.87 5.51
C LYS A 77 29.71 -10.45 6.70
N GLU A 78 28.38 -10.46 6.51
CA GLU A 78 27.42 -10.14 7.57
C GLU A 78 27.33 -11.27 8.60
N ASP A 79 27.27 -10.89 9.88
CA ASP A 79 26.80 -11.73 10.97
C ASP A 79 25.30 -11.57 11.12
N THR A 80 24.54 -12.40 10.43
CA THR A 80 23.06 -12.33 10.39
C THR A 80 22.42 -12.54 11.76
N SER A 81 23.13 -13.13 12.74
CA SER A 81 22.62 -13.28 14.12
C SER A 81 22.49 -11.96 14.86
N LYS A 82 23.22 -10.92 14.41
CA LYS A 82 23.21 -9.57 14.97
C LYS A 82 22.32 -8.60 14.19
N ARG A 83 21.66 -9.08 13.16
CA ARG A 83 20.76 -8.27 12.36
C ARG A 83 19.53 -7.88 13.16
N VAL A 84 19.18 -6.59 13.11
CA VAL A 84 17.89 -6.09 13.61
C VAL A 84 17.23 -5.25 12.52
N ASN A 85 16.05 -5.67 12.08
CA ASN A 85 15.19 -4.90 11.19
C ASN A 85 14.08 -4.26 12.03
N ALA A 86 14.20 -2.98 12.31
CA ALA A 86 13.18 -2.18 12.97
C ALA A 86 12.46 -1.28 11.95
N PRO A 87 11.20 -0.89 12.19
CA PRO A 87 10.48 0.03 11.33
C PRO A 87 11.22 1.33 11.00
N SER A 88 11.98 1.88 11.95
CA SER A 88 12.73 3.12 11.75
C SER A 88 14.11 2.94 11.12
N ASN A 89 14.72 1.76 11.23
CA ASN A 89 16.07 1.51 10.76
C ASN A 89 16.42 0.03 10.67
N TRP A 90 17.45 -0.25 9.91
CA TRP A 90 18.12 -1.55 9.86
C TRP A 90 19.49 -1.46 10.51
N SER A 91 19.89 -2.43 11.32
CA SER A 91 21.24 -2.55 11.86
C SER A 91 21.81 -3.96 11.67
N SER A 92 23.11 -4.04 11.44
CA SER A 92 23.83 -5.31 11.32
C SER A 92 25.32 -5.12 11.57
N THR A 93 26.03 -6.23 11.82
CA THR A 93 27.49 -6.27 12.01
C THR A 93 28.12 -7.11 10.92
N TYR A 94 29.25 -6.67 10.39
CA TYR A 94 30.02 -7.36 9.36
C TYR A 94 31.46 -7.59 9.82
N SER A 95 32.10 -8.65 9.34
CA SER A 95 33.53 -8.72 9.26
C SER A 95 34.02 -8.07 7.96
N VAL A 96 35.12 -7.34 8.00
CA VAL A 96 35.81 -6.74 6.87
C VAL A 96 37.24 -7.24 6.86
N GLY A 97 37.60 -8.08 5.89
CA GLY A 97 38.86 -8.85 5.94
C GLY A 97 38.94 -9.72 7.20
N SER A 98 40.14 -9.88 7.74
CA SER A 98 40.39 -10.71 8.92
C SER A 98 40.39 -9.94 10.25
N ASN A 99 40.65 -8.64 10.21
CA ASN A 99 41.01 -7.85 11.42
C ASN A 99 39.97 -6.78 11.78
N LEU A 100 39.04 -6.48 10.89
CA LEU A 100 38.09 -5.38 11.07
C LEU A 100 36.68 -5.90 11.31
N THR A 101 35.94 -5.17 12.14
CA THR A 101 34.49 -5.35 12.33
C THR A 101 33.80 -4.04 11.96
N LEU A 102 32.68 -4.14 11.26
CA LEU A 102 31.90 -2.99 10.83
C LEU A 102 30.48 -3.10 11.40
N ASP A 103 30.10 -2.16 12.23
CA ASP A 103 28.71 -1.98 12.66
C ASP A 103 28.03 -0.97 11.74
N VAL A 104 26.89 -1.36 11.19
CA VAL A 104 26.12 -0.57 10.21
C VAL A 104 24.74 -0.29 10.75
N VAL A 105 24.30 0.96 10.67
CA VAL A 105 22.89 1.34 10.80
C VAL A 105 22.48 2.10 9.56
N LYS A 106 21.38 1.66 8.91
CA LYS A 106 20.87 2.30 7.69
C LYS A 106 19.37 2.52 7.77
N PHE A 107 18.91 3.59 7.13
CA PHE A 107 17.50 3.96 7.07
C PHE A 107 17.20 4.87 5.87
N ILE A 108 15.95 4.92 5.46
CA ILE A 108 15.43 5.93 4.55
C ILE A 108 14.50 6.83 5.36
N HIS A 109 14.87 8.11 5.44
CA HIS A 109 14.07 9.13 6.09
C HIS A 109 12.82 9.48 5.26
N GLN A 110 11.77 9.98 5.94
CA GLN A 110 10.49 10.37 5.31
C GLN A 110 10.67 11.28 4.09
N GLU A 111 11.61 12.21 4.12
CA GLU A 111 11.87 13.16 3.04
C GLU A 111 12.87 12.63 2.00
N ASN A 112 12.79 11.34 1.67
CA ASN A 112 13.52 10.69 0.57
C ASN A 112 15.05 10.73 0.71
N VAL A 113 15.55 10.66 1.93
CA VAL A 113 16.98 10.65 2.26
C VAL A 113 17.37 9.29 2.82
N ALA A 114 18.28 8.59 2.15
CA ALA A 114 18.84 7.33 2.62
C ALA A 114 20.21 7.56 3.27
N VAL A 115 20.36 7.06 4.48
CA VAL A 115 21.55 7.24 5.31
C VAL A 115 22.14 5.88 5.68
N THR A 116 23.45 5.73 5.49
CA THR A 116 24.22 4.59 5.95
C THR A 116 25.29 5.10 6.92
N THR A 117 25.14 4.81 8.20
CA THR A 117 26.17 5.07 9.21
C THR A 117 26.97 3.81 9.49
N MET A 118 28.27 3.96 9.68
CA MET A 118 29.21 2.86 9.80
C MET A 118 30.23 3.17 10.90
N THR A 119 30.53 2.17 11.75
CA THR A 119 31.61 2.21 12.71
C THR A 119 32.58 1.07 12.42
N LEU A 120 33.74 1.40 11.88
CA LEU A 120 34.79 0.43 11.53
C LEU A 120 35.74 0.29 12.70
N THR A 121 35.83 -0.90 13.29
CA THR A 121 36.66 -1.20 14.48
C THR A 121 37.76 -2.17 14.12
N ASN A 122 38.99 -1.82 14.50
CA ASN A 122 40.19 -2.64 14.34
C ASN A 122 40.41 -3.51 15.57
N LYS A 123 40.47 -4.83 15.38
CA LYS A 123 40.71 -5.81 16.45
C LYS A 123 42.14 -6.28 16.52
N SER A 124 42.99 -5.80 15.64
CA SER A 124 44.41 -6.15 15.64
C SER A 124 45.25 -5.23 16.53
N ALA A 125 46.51 -5.62 16.78
CA ALA A 125 47.46 -4.84 17.53
C ALA A 125 48.22 -3.79 16.67
N GLU A 126 47.90 -3.70 15.38
CA GLU A 126 48.53 -2.79 14.42
C GLU A 126 47.50 -1.91 13.76
N ASP A 127 47.86 -0.69 13.41
CA ASP A 127 47.00 0.22 12.65
C ASP A 127 46.66 -0.37 11.28
N GLN A 128 45.45 -0.16 10.81
CA GLN A 128 44.99 -0.63 9.52
C GLN A 128 44.68 0.56 8.58
N ALA A 129 45.43 0.67 7.49
CA ALA A 129 45.19 1.65 6.44
C ALA A 129 44.18 1.07 5.44
N ILE A 130 43.03 1.74 5.29
CA ILE A 130 41.89 1.27 4.50
C ILE A 130 41.42 2.40 3.59
N THR A 131 41.15 2.07 2.34
CA THR A 131 40.38 2.91 1.42
C THR A 131 38.93 2.46 1.42
N VAL A 132 38.00 3.38 1.67
CA VAL A 132 36.57 3.15 1.61
C VAL A 132 36.02 3.86 0.40
N ALA A 133 35.35 3.13 -0.46
CA ALA A 133 34.68 3.66 -1.66
C ALA A 133 33.18 3.49 -1.53
N ALA A 134 32.43 4.51 -1.97
CA ALA A 134 30.97 4.45 -2.01
C ALA A 134 30.46 4.97 -3.36
N ASP A 135 29.52 4.25 -3.97
CA ASP A 135 28.95 4.59 -5.26
C ASP A 135 27.41 4.41 -5.29
N SER A 136 26.81 4.95 -6.35
CA SER A 136 25.40 4.80 -6.66
C SER A 136 25.22 4.72 -8.17
N ILE A 137 24.29 3.87 -8.63
CA ILE A 137 23.93 3.78 -10.07
C ILE A 137 23.31 5.09 -10.62
N PHE A 138 22.85 5.98 -9.76
CA PHE A 138 22.23 7.26 -10.13
C PHE A 138 23.20 8.46 -10.08
N ALA A 139 24.40 8.29 -9.56
CA ALA A 139 25.41 9.35 -9.51
C ALA A 139 26.30 9.28 -10.76
N THR A 140 26.29 10.34 -11.55
CA THR A 140 26.95 10.40 -12.86
C THR A 140 28.10 11.39 -12.93
N GLU A 141 28.16 12.37 -12.02
CA GLU A 141 29.19 13.43 -12.03
C GLU A 141 29.53 13.91 -10.61
N PRO A 142 30.77 14.41 -10.39
CA PRO A 142 31.13 15.02 -9.12
C PRO A 142 30.58 16.45 -9.02
N GLY A 143 30.20 16.84 -7.81
CA GLY A 143 29.76 18.19 -7.46
C GLY A 143 30.24 18.57 -6.07
N LYS A 144 29.80 19.73 -5.59
CA LYS A 144 30.10 20.23 -4.24
C LYS A 144 28.82 20.56 -3.49
N VAL A 145 28.81 20.26 -2.21
CA VAL A 145 27.77 20.64 -1.28
C VAL A 145 28.35 21.30 -0.04
N THR A 146 27.70 22.36 0.45
CA THR A 146 28.05 23.00 1.72
C THR A 146 27.15 22.47 2.83
N VAL A 147 27.76 21.94 3.88
CA VAL A 147 27.07 21.40 5.05
C VAL A 147 27.62 22.08 6.30
N ASN A 148 26.76 22.74 7.05
CA ASN A 148 27.14 23.46 8.28
C ASN A 148 28.33 24.39 8.11
N GLY A 149 28.44 25.04 6.96
CA GLY A 149 29.55 25.95 6.64
C GLY A 149 30.84 25.29 6.15
N ALA A 150 30.89 23.96 6.06
CA ALA A 150 32.00 23.21 5.48
C ALA A 150 31.68 22.80 4.04
N GLU A 151 32.67 22.92 3.16
CA GLU A 151 32.55 22.36 1.80
C GLU A 151 32.83 20.86 1.83
N GLN A 152 31.91 20.08 1.24
CA GLN A 152 32.09 18.65 1.00
C GLN A 152 31.84 18.33 -0.47
N THR A 153 32.52 17.29 -0.96
CA THR A 153 32.33 16.82 -2.32
C THR A 153 31.14 15.87 -2.37
N GLU A 154 30.33 15.99 -3.41
CA GLU A 154 29.18 15.14 -3.66
C GLU A 154 29.22 14.53 -5.06
N LEU A 155 28.47 13.45 -5.27
CA LEU A 155 28.11 12.94 -6.56
C LEU A 155 26.68 13.36 -6.88
N THR A 156 26.43 13.70 -8.14
CA THR A 156 25.11 14.09 -8.61
C THR A 156 24.66 13.24 -9.80
N GLY A 157 23.36 13.09 -9.94
CA GLY A 157 22.75 12.42 -11.07
C GLY A 157 21.32 12.88 -11.25
N THR A 158 20.72 12.55 -12.36
CA THR A 158 19.33 12.87 -12.66
C THR A 158 18.60 11.63 -13.15
N CYS A 159 17.31 11.55 -12.84
CA CYS A 159 16.41 10.59 -13.44
C CYS A 159 15.07 11.26 -13.74
N SER A 160 14.36 10.71 -14.73
CA SER A 160 13.02 11.19 -15.05
C SER A 160 12.04 10.68 -14.00
N SER A 161 11.16 11.57 -13.55
CA SER A 161 10.02 11.14 -12.74
C SER A 161 9.06 10.27 -13.55
N PRO A 162 8.18 9.53 -12.86
CA PRO A 162 7.06 8.88 -13.52
C PRO A 162 6.30 9.85 -14.42
N ALA A 163 5.96 9.41 -15.63
CA ALA A 163 5.28 10.20 -16.65
C ALA A 163 5.99 11.51 -17.08
N GLY A 164 7.27 11.70 -16.72
CA GLY A 164 8.03 12.90 -17.10
C GLY A 164 7.52 14.21 -16.48
N LEU A 165 6.84 14.13 -15.33
CA LEU A 165 6.20 15.29 -14.70
C LEU A 165 7.20 16.20 -13.96
N THR A 166 8.30 15.65 -13.45
CA THR A 166 9.36 16.40 -12.79
C THR A 166 10.72 15.77 -13.01
N THR A 167 11.78 16.52 -12.73
CA THR A 167 13.15 15.99 -12.69
C THR A 167 13.51 15.61 -11.26
N ILE A 168 14.00 14.39 -11.09
CA ILE A 168 14.51 13.88 -9.81
C ILE A 168 16.02 14.00 -9.83
N TYR A 169 16.59 14.68 -8.82
CA TYR A 169 18.01 14.84 -8.65
C TYR A 169 18.52 13.88 -7.58
N ALA A 170 19.35 12.92 -7.95
CA ALA A 170 20.10 12.11 -7.01
C ALA A 170 21.32 12.90 -6.54
N ARG A 171 21.51 13.03 -5.21
CA ARG A 171 22.65 13.70 -4.57
C ARG A 171 23.22 12.79 -3.51
N MET A 172 24.54 12.57 -3.55
CA MET A 172 25.23 11.66 -2.62
C MET A 172 26.50 12.29 -2.07
N THR A 173 26.65 12.28 -0.76
CA THR A 173 27.84 12.77 -0.06
C THR A 173 28.24 11.84 1.07
N GLY A 174 29.46 12.01 1.59
CA GLY A 174 29.97 11.30 2.75
C GLY A 174 30.88 12.18 3.58
N ASP A 175 30.88 11.95 4.89
CA ASP A 175 31.73 12.70 5.83
C ASP A 175 33.22 12.41 5.57
N GLY A 176 33.94 13.44 5.10
CA GLY A 176 35.36 13.36 4.74
C GLY A 176 35.67 12.52 3.49
N PHE A 177 34.64 12.20 2.69
CA PHE A 177 34.84 11.60 1.38
C PHE A 177 35.11 12.65 0.32
N GLU A 178 35.89 12.28 -0.69
CA GLU A 178 36.16 13.07 -1.87
C GLU A 178 35.60 12.36 -3.11
N ALA A 179 35.05 13.13 -4.06
CA ALA A 179 34.58 12.60 -5.32
C ALA A 179 35.78 12.19 -6.20
N ALA A 180 35.71 11.00 -6.73
CA ALA A 180 36.64 10.48 -7.71
C ALA A 180 35.88 10.04 -8.96
N SER A 181 36.53 10.09 -10.12
CA SER A 181 35.95 9.68 -11.39
C SER A 181 36.96 9.00 -12.29
N SER A 182 36.50 8.09 -13.12
CA SER A 182 37.13 7.62 -14.33
C SER A 182 36.22 7.92 -15.53
N ASP A 183 36.63 7.57 -16.73
CA ASP A 183 35.93 7.99 -17.97
C ASP A 183 34.41 7.75 -17.97
N ASP A 184 33.95 6.67 -17.33
CA ASP A 184 32.51 6.30 -17.32
C ASP A 184 31.95 6.02 -15.91
N TYR A 185 32.67 6.40 -14.85
CA TYR A 185 32.31 5.99 -13.51
C TYR A 185 32.74 7.01 -12.44
N CYS A 186 31.84 7.30 -11.51
CA CYS A 186 32.11 8.20 -10.38
C CYS A 186 31.85 7.48 -9.06
N TRP A 187 32.66 7.78 -8.05
CA TRP A 187 32.50 7.28 -6.70
C TRP A 187 33.01 8.29 -5.66
N LEU A 188 32.57 8.14 -4.43
CA LEU A 188 33.15 8.80 -3.28
C LEU A 188 34.27 7.92 -2.73
N SER A 189 35.41 8.51 -2.34
CA SER A 189 36.56 7.79 -1.77
C SER A 189 37.05 8.48 -0.52
N ARG A 190 37.43 7.69 0.47
CA ARG A 190 38.08 8.16 1.72
C ARG A 190 39.12 7.19 2.18
N ASP A 191 40.37 7.68 2.35
CA ASP A 191 41.42 6.93 3.00
C ASP A 191 41.37 7.16 4.52
N VAL A 192 41.38 6.08 5.28
CA VAL A 192 41.32 6.11 6.74
C VAL A 192 42.37 5.18 7.35
N THR A 193 42.97 5.63 8.45
CA THR A 193 43.77 4.77 9.32
C THR A 193 42.94 4.41 10.54
N VAL A 194 42.61 3.12 10.70
CA VAL A 194 41.90 2.61 11.88
C VAL A 194 42.94 2.20 12.92
N PRO A 195 43.05 2.92 14.03
CA PRO A 195 44.09 2.64 15.04
C PRO A 195 43.97 1.24 15.62
N ALA A 196 45.07 0.67 16.08
CA ALA A 196 45.10 -0.60 16.81
C ALA A 196 44.12 -0.58 17.98
N GLY A 197 43.16 -1.49 18.01
CA GLY A 197 42.11 -1.55 19.03
C GLY A 197 41.14 -0.36 19.00
N GLY A 198 41.24 0.55 18.02
CA GLY A 198 40.41 1.75 17.89
C GLY A 198 39.29 1.61 16.84
N SER A 199 38.56 2.69 16.63
CA SER A 199 37.46 2.75 15.66
C SER A 199 37.44 4.07 14.89
N VAL A 200 36.89 4.04 13.68
CA VAL A 200 36.63 5.21 12.85
C VAL A 200 35.16 5.21 12.46
N GLU A 201 34.51 6.37 12.53
CA GLU A 201 33.15 6.58 12.04
C GLU A 201 33.17 7.03 10.58
N LEU A 202 32.22 6.49 9.82
CA LEU A 202 31.99 6.77 8.41
C LEU A 202 30.49 6.94 8.19
N LYS A 203 30.12 7.82 7.27
CA LYS A 203 28.72 8.00 6.90
C LYS A 203 28.61 8.32 5.40
N VAL A 204 27.57 7.76 4.78
CA VAL A 204 27.17 8.08 3.41
C VAL A 204 25.70 8.43 3.42
N VAL A 205 25.36 9.51 2.73
CA VAL A 205 24.00 10.04 2.60
C VAL A 205 23.69 10.20 1.13
N ILE A 206 22.56 9.66 0.68
CA ILE A 206 22.03 9.90 -0.65
C ILE A 206 20.58 10.36 -0.51
N ALA A 207 20.17 11.32 -1.34
CA ALA A 207 18.79 11.79 -1.41
C ALA A 207 18.31 11.85 -2.84
N PHE A 208 17.00 11.67 -2.98
CA PHE A 208 16.28 12.03 -4.18
C PHE A 208 15.48 13.29 -3.89
N THR A 209 15.88 14.39 -4.56
CA THR A 209 15.34 15.73 -4.34
C THR A 209 14.56 16.18 -5.57
N THR A 210 13.47 16.91 -5.35
CA THR A 210 12.65 17.52 -6.38
C THR A 210 12.26 18.93 -5.95
N GLU A 211 11.77 19.74 -6.88
CA GLU A 211 11.29 21.07 -6.55
C GLU A 211 9.98 21.05 -5.75
N GLU A 212 9.19 20.01 -5.93
CA GLU A 212 7.90 19.83 -5.25
C GLU A 212 8.05 19.45 -3.77
N ILE A 213 9.22 18.90 -3.39
CA ILE A 213 9.52 18.52 -2.01
C ILE A 213 10.86 19.17 -1.59
N PRO A 214 10.87 20.47 -1.30
CA PRO A 214 12.09 21.17 -0.87
C PRO A 214 12.67 20.61 0.42
N GLU A 215 11.85 20.04 1.29
CA GLU A 215 12.24 19.38 2.54
C GLU A 215 13.25 18.24 2.30
N SER A 216 13.19 17.59 1.14
CA SER A 216 14.17 16.55 0.78
C SER A 216 15.60 17.11 0.75
N THR A 217 15.78 18.31 0.19
CA THR A 217 17.10 18.98 0.17
C THR A 217 17.52 19.42 1.57
N GLU A 218 16.62 19.97 2.37
CA GLU A 218 16.91 20.38 3.74
C GLU A 218 17.36 19.17 4.60
N GLN A 219 16.63 18.07 4.50
CA GLN A 219 16.97 16.85 5.26
C GLN A 219 18.26 16.20 4.75
N TYR A 220 18.54 16.25 3.45
CA TYR A 220 19.81 15.81 2.90
C TYR A 220 20.99 16.54 3.55
N LEU A 221 20.97 17.86 3.56
CA LEU A 221 22.02 18.69 4.17
C LEU A 221 22.10 18.47 5.67
N ARG A 222 20.97 18.35 6.34
CA ARG A 222 20.92 18.08 7.79
C ARG A 222 21.60 16.75 8.12
N PHE A 223 21.20 15.64 7.46
CA PHE A 223 21.78 14.32 7.75
C PHE A 223 23.25 14.23 7.33
N ALA A 224 23.67 14.94 6.30
CA ALA A 224 25.07 15.05 5.94
C ALA A 224 25.89 15.73 7.07
N GLY A 225 25.33 16.73 7.74
CA GLY A 225 26.01 17.47 8.82
C GLY A 225 25.96 16.80 10.20
N LEU A 226 25.04 15.87 10.46
CA LEU A 226 24.94 15.20 11.75
C LEU A 226 26.03 14.12 11.93
N GLY A 227 26.48 13.89 13.15
CA GLY A 227 27.28 12.71 13.51
C GLY A 227 26.46 11.41 13.41
N ASN A 228 27.14 10.25 13.33
CA ASN A 228 26.47 8.95 13.16
C ASN A 228 25.38 8.69 14.20
N LEU A 229 25.74 8.84 15.47
CA LEU A 229 24.80 8.59 16.57
C LEU A 229 23.63 9.58 16.56
N GLU A 230 23.89 10.84 16.23
CA GLU A 230 22.86 11.89 16.16
C GLU A 230 21.88 11.63 15.01
N ALA A 231 22.39 11.25 13.83
CA ALA A 231 21.56 10.90 12.67
C ALA A 231 20.61 9.74 12.98
N VAL A 232 21.12 8.67 13.60
CA VAL A 232 20.29 7.51 14.00
C VAL A 232 19.27 7.89 15.08
N ARG A 233 19.66 8.71 16.06
CA ARG A 233 18.74 9.19 17.11
C ARG A 233 17.64 10.07 16.54
N ALA A 234 17.99 10.99 15.65
CA ALA A 234 17.02 11.86 14.97
C ALA A 234 15.98 11.02 14.21
N GLN A 235 16.43 10.09 13.36
CA GLN A 235 15.54 9.19 12.63
C GLN A 235 14.60 8.40 13.55
N LYS A 236 15.14 7.78 14.60
CA LYS A 236 14.34 7.00 15.58
C LYS A 236 13.32 7.87 16.30
N ALA A 237 13.74 9.06 16.73
CA ALA A 237 12.87 9.98 17.45
C ALA A 237 11.71 10.46 16.57
N GLU A 238 12.01 10.97 15.38
CA GLU A 238 11.00 11.50 14.45
C GLU A 238 10.05 10.40 13.95
N TYR A 239 10.59 9.24 13.59
CA TYR A 239 9.79 8.13 13.14
C TYR A 239 8.79 7.64 14.20
N ASN A 240 9.26 7.48 15.44
CA ASN A 240 8.40 7.00 16.53
C ASN A 240 7.50 8.11 17.11
N LEU A 241 7.88 9.38 17.01
CA LEU A 241 7.03 10.52 17.37
C LEU A 241 5.78 10.57 16.50
N TYR A 242 5.92 10.37 15.18
CA TYR A 242 4.78 10.27 14.28
C TYR A 242 3.73 9.26 14.78
N TRP A 243 4.16 8.09 15.22
CA TRP A 243 3.25 7.05 15.71
C TRP A 243 2.64 7.42 17.06
N ALA A 244 3.41 8.00 17.95
CA ALA A 244 2.92 8.46 19.24
C ALA A 244 1.87 9.57 19.13
N GLU A 245 1.97 10.40 18.11
CA GLU A 245 1.03 11.50 17.86
C GLU A 245 -0.21 11.06 17.07
N ASN A 246 -0.10 10.04 16.23
CA ASN A 246 -1.16 9.70 15.28
C ASN A 246 -1.96 8.46 15.63
N LEU A 247 -1.38 7.47 16.34
CA LEU A 247 -2.11 6.25 16.67
C LEU A 247 -3.10 6.46 17.81
N PRO A 248 -4.32 5.91 17.72
CA PRO A 248 -5.18 5.76 18.86
C PRO A 248 -4.57 4.79 19.89
N TYR A 249 -4.80 5.05 21.16
CA TYR A 249 -4.40 4.09 22.19
C TYR A 249 -5.33 2.88 22.16
N ILE A 250 -4.75 1.72 21.93
CA ILE A 250 -5.46 0.44 22.00
C ILE A 250 -4.69 -0.48 22.93
N ASP A 251 -5.36 -1.05 23.92
CA ASP A 251 -4.79 -2.10 24.78
C ASP A 251 -5.71 -3.32 24.75
N VAL A 252 -5.20 -4.40 24.22
CA VAL A 252 -5.90 -5.68 24.16
C VAL A 252 -5.13 -6.74 24.95
N PRO A 253 -5.84 -7.65 25.68
CA PRO A 253 -5.17 -8.66 26.52
C PRO A 253 -4.23 -9.56 25.74
N LYS A 254 -4.55 -9.88 24.48
CA LYS A 254 -3.75 -10.77 23.63
C LYS A 254 -2.73 -9.98 22.81
N LYS A 255 -1.47 -10.04 23.19
CA LYS A 255 -0.37 -9.28 22.54
C LYS A 255 -0.21 -9.58 21.04
N ALA A 256 -0.55 -10.77 20.57
CA ALA A 256 -0.53 -11.07 19.14
C ALA A 256 -1.57 -10.25 18.35
N VAL A 257 -2.74 -10.01 18.95
CA VAL A 257 -3.78 -9.15 18.33
C VAL A 257 -3.31 -7.69 18.32
N GLN A 258 -2.75 -7.20 19.43
CA GLN A 258 -2.15 -5.87 19.48
C GLN A 258 -1.10 -5.69 18.37
N LYS A 259 -0.17 -6.64 18.25
CA LYS A 259 0.87 -6.61 17.22
C LYS A 259 0.28 -6.60 15.81
N ALA A 260 -0.78 -7.36 15.55
CA ALA A 260 -1.43 -7.38 14.25
C ALA A 260 -2.08 -6.05 13.88
N ILE A 261 -2.72 -5.38 14.86
CA ILE A 261 -3.32 -4.05 14.67
C ILE A 261 -2.23 -3.01 14.36
N ASP A 262 -1.17 -2.95 15.17
CA ASP A 262 -0.06 -2.02 14.97
C ASP A 262 0.64 -2.26 13.63
N TYR A 263 0.77 -3.54 13.23
CA TYR A 263 1.36 -3.92 11.94
C TYR A 263 0.52 -3.44 10.75
N ARG A 264 -0.82 -3.46 10.82
CA ARG A 264 -1.69 -2.92 9.77
C ARG A 264 -1.47 -1.43 9.57
N TRP A 265 -1.48 -0.62 10.62
CA TRP A 265 -1.18 0.81 10.52
C TRP A 265 0.23 1.10 9.99
N TRP A 266 1.21 0.29 10.42
CA TRP A 266 2.55 0.38 9.86
C TRP A 266 2.56 0.11 8.36
N LEU A 267 1.83 -0.90 7.87
CA LEU A 267 1.70 -1.21 6.45
C LEU A 267 1.03 -0.08 5.67
N GLU A 268 -0.02 0.54 6.21
CA GLU A 268 -0.70 1.67 5.56
C GLU A 268 0.29 2.82 5.30
N ARG A 269 1.04 3.24 6.32
CA ARG A 269 2.07 4.25 6.13
C ARG A 269 3.19 3.78 5.22
N PHE A 270 3.62 2.53 5.37
CA PHE A 270 4.72 1.96 4.58
C PHE A 270 4.36 1.90 3.08
N ASN A 271 3.12 1.59 2.73
CA ASN A 271 2.66 1.53 1.34
C ASN A 271 2.11 2.87 0.83
N SER A 272 2.09 3.92 1.65
CA SER A 272 1.65 5.23 1.20
C SER A 272 2.73 5.92 0.38
N LEU A 273 2.39 6.40 -0.80
CA LEU A 273 3.23 7.20 -1.68
C LEU A 273 2.74 8.64 -1.70
N ASP A 274 3.68 9.57 -1.50
CA ASP A 274 3.41 10.99 -1.43
C ASP A 274 4.53 11.76 -2.14
N ALA A 275 4.45 11.80 -3.45
CA ALA A 275 5.44 12.47 -4.28
C ALA A 275 5.21 13.98 -4.38
N ASN A 276 4.00 14.47 -4.07
CA ASN A 276 3.60 15.86 -4.16
C ASN A 276 3.93 16.52 -5.52
N ILE A 277 3.70 15.80 -6.61
CA ILE A 277 3.95 16.29 -7.96
C ILE A 277 2.70 17.00 -8.49
N PRO A 278 2.77 18.27 -8.90
CA PRO A 278 1.65 19.01 -9.45
C PRO A 278 1.04 18.36 -10.70
N GLY A 279 -0.26 18.45 -10.82
CA GLY A 279 -1.03 17.94 -11.95
C GLY A 279 -1.38 16.46 -11.82
N TYR A 280 -2.56 16.17 -11.42
CA TYR A 280 -3.15 14.85 -11.14
C TYR A 280 -2.98 14.35 -9.70
N ASP A 281 -2.86 13.09 -9.62
CA ASP A 281 -2.89 12.13 -8.55
C ASP A 281 -1.70 12.23 -7.61
N TYR A 282 -0.64 12.92 -8.02
CA TYR A 282 0.62 13.00 -7.29
C TYR A 282 0.66 14.12 -6.25
N GLN A 283 -0.40 14.94 -6.18
CA GLN A 283 -0.50 16.02 -5.19
C GLN A 283 -0.92 15.56 -3.79
N SER A 284 -1.55 14.40 -3.70
CA SER A 284 -2.05 13.84 -2.46
C SER A 284 -1.51 12.43 -2.25
N PRO A 285 -1.33 11.98 -0.99
CA PRO A 285 -0.83 10.64 -0.73
C PRO A 285 -1.81 9.57 -1.19
N VAL A 286 -1.28 8.49 -1.74
CA VAL A 286 -2.05 7.30 -2.11
C VAL A 286 -1.42 6.07 -1.47
N THR A 287 -2.23 5.16 -0.95
CA THR A 287 -1.74 3.86 -0.51
C THR A 287 -1.78 2.88 -1.68
N ILE A 288 -0.62 2.30 -2.01
CA ILE A 288 -0.52 1.28 -3.03
C ILE A 288 -0.80 -0.11 -2.43
N GLU A 289 -1.31 -1.03 -3.24
CA GLU A 289 -1.61 -2.37 -2.78
C GLU A 289 -0.35 -3.17 -2.44
N GLY A 290 0.72 -2.98 -3.18
CA GLY A 290 2.01 -3.59 -2.91
C GLY A 290 3.12 -3.10 -3.83
N VAL A 291 4.36 -3.36 -3.45
CA VAL A 291 5.54 -2.81 -4.14
C VAL A 291 6.14 -3.75 -5.20
N LEU A 292 5.66 -4.96 -5.31
CA LEU A 292 6.27 -6.00 -6.15
C LEU A 292 5.54 -6.26 -7.46
N GLY A 293 4.23 -6.17 -7.50
CA GLY A 293 3.43 -6.43 -8.68
C GLY A 293 2.32 -5.41 -8.87
N TYR A 294 1.75 -4.99 -7.76
CA TYR A 294 0.64 -4.04 -7.71
C TYR A 294 1.11 -2.73 -7.04
N ASN A 295 2.18 -2.11 -7.57
CA ASN A 295 2.70 -0.86 -7.03
C ASN A 295 1.94 0.37 -7.52
N ASN A 296 0.64 0.27 -7.54
CA ASN A 296 -0.31 1.29 -7.91
C ASN A 296 -1.47 1.31 -6.91
N ALA A 297 -2.17 2.40 -6.85
CA ALA A 297 -3.40 2.50 -6.07
C ALA A 297 -4.53 1.84 -6.85
N ILE A 298 -5.00 0.70 -6.36
CA ILE A 298 -6.10 -0.05 -6.95
C ILE A 298 -7.39 0.34 -6.25
N ILE A 299 -8.33 0.88 -6.99
CA ILE A 299 -9.57 1.42 -6.42
C ILE A 299 -10.39 0.36 -5.66
N LEU A 300 -10.24 -0.90 -6.01
CA LEU A 300 -10.87 -2.02 -5.32
C LEU A 300 -10.44 -2.13 -3.85
N THR A 301 -9.16 -1.88 -3.54
CA THR A 301 -8.60 -2.02 -2.20
C THR A 301 -8.52 -0.72 -1.42
N GLN A 302 -8.64 0.44 -2.07
CA GLN A 302 -8.64 1.76 -1.40
C GLN A 302 -9.63 1.87 -0.23
N PRO A 303 -10.87 1.33 -0.31
CA PRO A 303 -11.78 1.35 0.83
C PRO A 303 -11.23 0.66 2.08
N MET A 304 -10.48 -0.43 1.92
CA MET A 304 -9.88 -1.17 3.03
C MET A 304 -8.77 -0.36 3.70
N HIS A 305 -7.94 0.32 2.91
CA HIS A 305 -6.92 1.23 3.42
C HIS A 305 -7.54 2.39 4.19
N LEU A 306 -8.65 2.92 3.69
CA LEU A 306 -9.38 4.00 4.35
C LEU A 306 -10.00 3.56 5.67
N GLN A 307 -10.49 2.34 5.77
CA GLN A 307 -11.00 1.76 7.02
C GLN A 307 -9.94 1.70 8.13
N ASP A 308 -8.68 1.54 7.79
CA ASP A 308 -7.57 1.57 8.75
C ASP A 308 -7.10 3.01 9.04
N THR A 309 -6.95 3.84 8.00
CA THR A 309 -6.37 5.19 8.14
C THR A 309 -7.33 6.22 8.74
N LYS A 310 -8.65 6.01 8.67
CA LYS A 310 -9.65 6.91 9.31
C LYS A 310 -9.51 7.04 10.83
N TRP A 311 -8.81 6.12 11.49
CA TRP A 311 -8.56 6.14 12.92
C TRP A 311 -7.28 6.87 13.32
N LEU A 312 -6.45 7.27 12.35
CA LEU A 312 -5.28 8.10 12.61
C LEU A 312 -5.71 9.51 12.98
N ARG A 313 -4.98 10.16 13.89
CA ARG A 313 -5.25 11.56 14.27
C ARG A 313 -5.06 12.52 13.09
N SER A 314 -4.02 12.31 12.30
CA SER A 314 -3.82 13.06 11.05
C SER A 314 -4.74 12.51 9.96
N PRO A 315 -5.57 13.34 9.35
CA PRO A 315 -6.42 12.90 8.23
C PRO A 315 -5.68 12.73 6.91
N TYR A 316 -4.39 13.04 6.88
CA TYR A 316 -3.60 13.19 5.66
C TYR A 316 -3.62 11.95 4.77
N LEU A 317 -3.37 10.77 5.34
CA LEU A 317 -3.40 9.51 4.58
C LEU A 317 -4.82 9.11 4.17
N ALA A 318 -5.81 9.34 5.02
CA ALA A 318 -7.19 9.01 4.73
C ALA A 318 -7.76 9.90 3.60
N TYR A 319 -7.69 11.21 3.77
CA TYR A 319 -8.26 12.12 2.77
C TYR A 319 -7.42 12.21 1.49
N GLY A 320 -6.10 11.98 1.58
CA GLY A 320 -5.26 11.89 0.40
C GLY A 320 -5.74 10.85 -0.61
N GLN A 321 -6.14 9.68 -0.14
CA GLN A 321 -6.69 8.61 -0.98
C GLN A 321 -8.00 9.03 -1.68
N LEU A 322 -8.92 9.65 -0.93
CA LEU A 322 -10.19 10.13 -1.48
C LEU A 322 -10.01 11.26 -2.49
N LEU A 323 -9.14 12.23 -2.17
CA LEU A 323 -8.86 13.35 -3.06
C LEU A 323 -8.16 12.89 -4.35
N SER A 324 -7.20 11.97 -4.22
CA SER A 324 -6.52 11.38 -5.38
C SER A 324 -7.50 10.61 -6.27
N ALA A 325 -8.36 9.78 -5.70
CA ALA A 325 -9.38 9.04 -6.45
C ALA A 325 -10.39 10.00 -7.13
N GLY A 326 -10.86 11.02 -6.40
CA GLY A 326 -11.78 12.01 -6.93
C GLY A 326 -11.19 12.83 -8.06
N ASN A 327 -9.96 13.31 -7.91
CA ASN A 327 -9.27 14.09 -8.94
C ASN A 327 -8.98 13.26 -10.19
N SER A 328 -8.62 11.99 -10.05
CA SER A 328 -8.32 11.10 -11.18
C SER A 328 -9.58 10.68 -11.93
N SER A 329 -10.72 10.63 -11.28
CA SER A 329 -11.99 10.18 -11.88
C SER A 329 -12.54 11.14 -12.93
N GLN A 330 -12.14 12.41 -12.91
CA GLN A 330 -12.55 13.44 -13.89
C GLN A 330 -14.08 13.53 -14.03
N SER A 331 -14.78 13.59 -12.93
CA SER A 331 -16.25 13.68 -12.88
C SER A 331 -17.00 12.43 -13.40
N SER A 332 -16.39 11.26 -13.22
CA SER A 332 -16.98 9.97 -13.56
C SER A 332 -16.79 8.99 -12.38
N ALA A 333 -16.98 7.70 -12.62
CA ALA A 333 -16.70 6.65 -11.64
C ALA A 333 -15.23 6.66 -11.20
N PHE A 334 -14.97 6.31 -9.95
CA PHE A 334 -13.61 6.09 -9.50
C PHE A 334 -12.91 5.03 -10.34
N LEU A 335 -11.64 5.26 -10.61
CA LEU A 335 -10.83 4.36 -11.43
C LEU A 335 -9.50 4.06 -10.75
N ASP A 336 -8.89 2.94 -11.16
CA ASP A 336 -7.55 2.58 -10.73
C ASP A 336 -6.53 3.66 -11.04
N ASN A 337 -5.48 3.61 -10.27
CA ASN A 337 -4.26 4.37 -10.45
C ASN A 337 -4.31 5.85 -10.10
N PRO A 338 -4.99 6.28 -9.04
CA PRO A 338 -4.60 7.52 -8.45
C PRO A 338 -3.11 7.42 -8.11
N GLY A 339 -2.26 8.12 -8.85
CA GLY A 339 -0.81 8.07 -8.71
C GLY A 339 -0.06 7.37 -9.85
N ASN A 340 -0.71 6.67 -10.76
CA ASN A 340 -0.06 6.08 -11.94
C ASN A 340 -1.01 5.87 -13.13
N ARG A 341 -1.15 6.87 -13.97
CA ARG A 341 -2.01 6.84 -15.15
C ARG A 341 -1.67 5.80 -16.22
N ASN A 342 -0.45 5.31 -16.22
CA ASN A 342 0.02 4.40 -17.27
C ASN A 342 -0.23 2.94 -16.94
N ASN A 343 -0.84 2.63 -15.80
CA ASN A 343 -1.16 1.28 -15.38
C ASN A 343 -2.64 0.97 -15.65
N TRP A 344 -3.22 0.01 -14.98
CA TRP A 344 -4.60 -0.43 -15.22
C TRP A 344 -5.59 0.72 -15.01
N ASN A 345 -6.56 0.82 -15.85
CA ASN A 345 -7.54 1.90 -15.85
C ASN A 345 -8.96 1.30 -15.75
N ASN A 346 -9.22 0.60 -14.65
CA ASN A 346 -10.46 -0.11 -14.41
C ASN A 346 -11.36 0.63 -13.43
N HIS A 347 -12.66 0.56 -13.67
CA HIS A 347 -13.71 0.95 -12.73
C HIS A 347 -14.24 -0.32 -12.07
N TYR A 348 -13.63 -0.73 -10.97
CA TYR A 348 -14.12 -1.88 -10.22
C TYR A 348 -15.39 -1.57 -9.44
N GLY A 349 -16.20 -2.58 -9.18
CA GLY A 349 -17.21 -2.54 -8.13
C GLY A 349 -16.50 -2.37 -6.78
N GLN A 350 -16.67 -1.22 -6.12
CA GLN A 350 -15.93 -0.82 -4.91
C GLN A 350 -16.81 0.07 -4.02
N TYR A 351 -16.47 0.16 -2.75
CA TYR A 351 -17.22 0.91 -1.72
C TYR A 351 -16.47 2.12 -1.16
N LEU A 352 -15.65 2.79 -1.99
CA LEU A 352 -14.83 3.92 -1.53
C LEU A 352 -15.67 5.09 -1.05
N ALA A 353 -16.82 5.34 -1.68
CA ALA A 353 -17.71 6.40 -1.27
C ALA A 353 -18.30 6.16 0.14
N GLU A 354 -18.71 4.92 0.44
CA GLU A 354 -19.18 4.54 1.78
C GLU A 354 -18.07 4.70 2.82
N ALA A 355 -16.90 4.09 2.56
CA ALA A 355 -15.74 4.20 3.45
C ALA A 355 -15.32 5.65 3.65
N GLY A 356 -15.41 6.48 2.59
CA GLY A 356 -15.13 7.91 2.63
C GLY A 356 -16.12 8.69 3.48
N TYR A 357 -17.41 8.37 3.36
CA TYR A 357 -18.45 8.98 4.22
C TYR A 357 -18.27 8.59 5.69
N GLU A 358 -17.94 7.33 5.97
CA GLU A 358 -17.60 6.89 7.32
C GLU A 358 -16.36 7.62 7.87
N ALA A 359 -15.29 7.75 7.04
CA ALA A 359 -14.11 8.50 7.43
C ALA A 359 -14.42 9.96 7.74
N PHE A 360 -15.27 10.61 6.94
CA PHE A 360 -15.73 11.97 7.18
C PHE A 360 -16.50 12.10 8.51
N ASN A 361 -17.33 11.12 8.85
CA ASN A 361 -18.05 11.10 10.13
C ASN A 361 -17.11 10.88 11.34
N VAL A 362 -15.98 10.19 11.17
CA VAL A 362 -14.99 9.96 12.25
C VAL A 362 -14.02 11.13 12.39
N ILE A 363 -13.47 11.60 11.29
CA ILE A 363 -12.39 12.59 11.26
C ILE A 363 -12.97 14.03 11.28
N GLY A 364 -14.10 14.22 10.62
CA GLY A 364 -14.66 15.54 10.35
C GLY A 364 -14.01 16.22 9.15
N GLY A 365 -14.42 17.48 8.91
CA GLY A 365 -13.91 18.32 7.85
C GLY A 365 -14.74 19.57 7.68
N GLY A 366 -14.24 20.54 6.92
CA GLY A 366 -14.99 21.75 6.59
C GLY A 366 -16.01 21.53 5.46
N ALA A 367 -16.84 22.55 5.20
CA ALA A 367 -17.87 22.51 4.16
C ALA A 367 -17.27 22.29 2.77
N GLU A 368 -16.11 22.85 2.47
CA GLU A 368 -15.42 22.67 1.20
C GLU A 368 -15.05 21.20 0.96
N LEU A 369 -14.50 20.52 1.97
CA LEU A 369 -14.21 19.09 1.87
C LEU A 369 -15.49 18.26 1.69
N ALA A 370 -16.55 18.58 2.45
CA ALA A 370 -17.83 17.91 2.33
C ALA A 370 -18.43 18.07 0.92
N GLU A 371 -18.30 19.25 0.32
CA GLU A 371 -18.76 19.52 -1.05
C GLU A 371 -17.98 18.72 -2.08
N ASN A 372 -16.63 18.68 -1.97
CA ASN A 372 -15.78 17.87 -2.83
C ASN A 372 -16.12 16.38 -2.72
N LEU A 373 -16.29 15.86 -1.51
CA LEU A 373 -16.66 14.46 -1.30
C LEU A 373 -18.05 14.14 -1.84
N ALA A 374 -19.03 15.01 -1.61
CA ALA A 374 -20.38 14.86 -2.16
C ALA A 374 -20.36 14.80 -3.70
N TYR A 375 -19.57 15.67 -4.31
CA TYR A 375 -19.36 15.69 -5.75
C TYR A 375 -18.73 14.40 -6.26
N TYR A 376 -17.64 13.93 -5.64
CA TYR A 376 -16.96 12.70 -6.06
C TYR A 376 -17.84 11.46 -5.89
N PHE A 377 -18.53 11.33 -4.77
CA PHE A 377 -19.40 10.18 -4.49
C PHE A 377 -20.61 10.14 -5.45
N GLY A 378 -21.20 11.31 -5.71
CA GLY A 378 -22.30 11.41 -6.66
C GLY A 378 -21.88 11.05 -8.08
N HIS A 379 -20.72 11.50 -8.52
CA HIS A 379 -20.17 11.15 -9.84
C HIS A 379 -19.71 9.70 -9.93
N ASP A 380 -19.24 9.10 -8.84
CA ASP A 380 -18.97 7.66 -8.81
C ASP A 380 -20.25 6.87 -9.05
N ALA A 381 -21.34 7.18 -8.33
CA ALA A 381 -22.61 6.49 -8.50
C ALA A 381 -23.16 6.60 -9.92
N THR A 382 -23.22 7.81 -10.48
CA THR A 382 -23.73 8.03 -11.83
C THR A 382 -22.79 7.46 -12.90
N GLY A 383 -21.47 7.58 -12.72
CA GLY A 383 -20.47 7.05 -13.62
C GLY A 383 -20.46 5.52 -13.66
N GLN A 384 -20.64 4.83 -12.53
CA GLN A 384 -20.80 3.38 -12.50
C GLN A 384 -22.04 2.94 -13.31
N LEU A 385 -23.16 3.65 -13.18
CA LEU A 385 -24.35 3.38 -13.98
C LEU A 385 -24.16 3.71 -15.48
N GLU A 386 -23.38 4.73 -15.80
CA GLU A 386 -23.04 5.05 -17.18
C GLU A 386 -22.17 3.95 -17.83
N HIS A 387 -21.16 3.44 -17.10
CA HIS A 387 -20.25 2.42 -17.61
C HIS A 387 -20.86 1.01 -17.64
N TYR A 388 -21.65 0.65 -16.63
CA TYR A 388 -22.10 -0.73 -16.40
C TYR A 388 -23.62 -0.88 -16.25
N GLY A 389 -24.37 0.20 -16.33
CA GLY A 389 -25.83 0.19 -16.34
C GLY A 389 -26.41 -0.17 -17.71
N ASN A 390 -27.70 0.11 -17.89
CA ASN A 390 -28.41 -0.05 -19.16
C ASN A 390 -28.45 -1.49 -19.74
N HIS A 391 -28.13 -2.50 -18.96
CA HIS A 391 -28.18 -3.91 -19.36
C HIS A 391 -29.46 -4.61 -18.91
N ILE A 392 -30.18 -4.04 -17.95
CA ILE A 392 -31.46 -4.49 -17.43
C ILE A 392 -32.49 -3.39 -17.74
N GLU A 393 -33.39 -3.66 -18.68
CA GLU A 393 -34.33 -2.65 -19.19
C GLU A 393 -35.14 -2.00 -18.07
N GLY A 394 -35.14 -0.67 -18.02
CA GLY A 394 -35.90 0.13 -17.06
C GLY A 394 -35.39 0.08 -15.62
N ARG A 395 -34.18 -0.45 -15.38
CA ARG A 395 -33.58 -0.58 -14.04
C ARG A 395 -32.26 0.18 -13.93
N ASP A 396 -32.02 0.78 -12.78
CA ASP A 396 -30.78 1.47 -12.45
C ASP A 396 -29.86 0.51 -11.67
N LEU A 397 -29.43 -0.55 -12.34
CA LEU A 397 -28.52 -1.55 -11.80
C LEU A 397 -27.29 -1.72 -12.71
N ILE A 398 -26.12 -1.85 -12.09
CA ILE A 398 -24.91 -2.23 -12.79
C ILE A 398 -24.87 -3.75 -13.00
N ALA A 399 -24.32 -4.15 -14.13
CA ALA A 399 -24.12 -5.57 -14.45
C ALA A 399 -22.77 -5.78 -15.16
N TYR A 400 -22.15 -6.92 -14.92
CA TYR A 400 -20.86 -7.30 -15.50
C TYR A 400 -20.98 -8.57 -16.36
N ARG A 401 -20.01 -8.74 -17.27
CA ARG A 401 -19.88 -9.96 -18.10
C ARG A 401 -18.70 -10.84 -17.71
N ASN A 402 -17.83 -10.33 -16.87
CA ASN A 402 -16.59 -10.99 -16.45
C ASN A 402 -16.31 -10.71 -14.97
N ASN A 403 -15.49 -11.55 -14.37
CA ASN A 403 -15.24 -11.57 -12.93
C ASN A 403 -14.25 -10.51 -12.46
N TYR A 404 -13.35 -10.05 -13.31
CA TYR A 404 -12.30 -9.12 -12.84
C TYR A 404 -12.87 -7.79 -12.38
N MET A 405 -14.08 -7.41 -12.85
CA MET A 405 -14.74 -6.18 -12.40
C MET A 405 -15.28 -6.26 -10.98
N THR A 406 -15.47 -7.47 -10.44
CA THR A 406 -15.84 -7.69 -9.03
C THR A 406 -14.63 -7.82 -8.12
N GLY A 407 -13.42 -7.91 -8.69
CA GLY A 407 -12.19 -8.21 -7.96
C GLY A 407 -12.10 -9.64 -7.43
N ASN A 408 -13.02 -10.49 -7.80
CA ASN A 408 -13.07 -11.90 -7.41
C ASN A 408 -12.69 -12.79 -8.60
N ASP A 409 -11.40 -12.97 -8.81
CA ASP A 409 -10.85 -13.67 -9.97
C ASP A 409 -11.34 -15.12 -10.12
N ALA A 410 -11.80 -15.71 -9.04
CA ALA A 410 -12.33 -17.07 -9.02
C ALA A 410 -13.87 -17.09 -8.94
N ASP A 411 -14.54 -15.99 -9.27
CA ASP A 411 -16.00 -15.88 -9.26
C ASP A 411 -16.64 -16.91 -10.21
N THR A 412 -17.32 -17.87 -9.63
CA THR A 412 -17.95 -18.97 -10.36
C THR A 412 -19.13 -18.49 -11.18
N ILE A 413 -19.87 -17.51 -10.70
CA ILE A 413 -21.10 -17.04 -11.35
C ILE A 413 -20.77 -16.26 -12.62
N SER A 414 -19.78 -15.38 -12.57
CA SER A 414 -19.38 -14.62 -13.75
C SER A 414 -18.66 -15.46 -14.80
N MET A 415 -17.84 -16.43 -14.37
CA MET A 415 -16.97 -17.20 -15.27
C MET A 415 -17.51 -18.58 -15.64
N HIS A 416 -18.06 -19.31 -14.68
CA HIS A 416 -18.27 -20.75 -14.80
C HIS A 416 -19.74 -21.16 -14.80
N ALA A 417 -20.64 -20.31 -14.30
CA ALA A 417 -22.07 -20.65 -14.36
C ALA A 417 -22.58 -20.72 -15.82
N PRO A 418 -23.53 -21.60 -16.12
CA PRO A 418 -24.19 -21.61 -17.41
C PRO A 418 -24.65 -20.22 -17.82
N GLY A 419 -24.50 -19.87 -19.09
CA GLY A 419 -24.78 -18.51 -19.57
C GLY A 419 -23.63 -17.52 -19.40
N THR A 420 -22.38 -17.99 -19.23
CA THR A 420 -21.20 -17.13 -19.36
C THR A 420 -21.30 -16.24 -20.61
N GLY A 421 -20.96 -14.96 -20.44
CA GLY A 421 -21.14 -13.95 -21.49
C GLY A 421 -22.50 -13.24 -21.47
N THR A 422 -23.43 -13.62 -20.60
CA THR A 422 -24.57 -12.77 -20.28
C THR A 422 -24.21 -11.77 -19.17
N TRP A 423 -24.85 -10.61 -19.20
CA TRP A 423 -24.70 -9.62 -18.15
C TRP A 423 -25.36 -10.09 -16.86
N LYS A 424 -24.71 -9.85 -15.72
CA LYS A 424 -25.16 -10.25 -14.40
C LYS A 424 -25.02 -9.11 -13.43
N ALA A 425 -26.10 -8.80 -12.70
CA ALA A 425 -26.07 -7.86 -11.59
C ALA A 425 -25.75 -8.64 -10.30
N HIS A 426 -24.77 -8.15 -9.56
CA HIS A 426 -24.25 -8.73 -8.33
C HIS A 426 -24.41 -7.79 -7.15
N GLY A 427 -23.87 -8.18 -6.03
CA GLY A 427 -23.87 -7.42 -4.79
C GLY A 427 -23.14 -6.07 -4.82
N GLU A 428 -22.35 -5.78 -5.85
CA GLU A 428 -21.72 -4.47 -6.08
C GLU A 428 -22.73 -3.35 -6.31
N ASN A 429 -23.97 -3.66 -6.64
CA ASN A 429 -25.06 -2.68 -6.65
C ASN A 429 -25.29 -2.03 -5.27
N ALA A 430 -24.89 -2.71 -4.19
CA ALA A 430 -24.83 -2.14 -2.85
C ALA A 430 -23.93 -0.91 -2.78
N TYR A 431 -22.80 -0.96 -3.47
CA TYR A 431 -21.79 0.11 -3.47
C TYR A 431 -22.25 1.34 -4.24
N VAL A 432 -22.92 1.13 -5.40
CA VAL A 432 -23.52 2.23 -6.18
C VAL A 432 -24.64 2.92 -5.38
N TRP A 433 -25.46 2.12 -4.69
CA TRP A 433 -26.43 2.64 -3.74
C TRP A 433 -25.79 3.46 -2.63
N ALA A 434 -24.74 2.93 -1.99
CA ALA A 434 -24.04 3.58 -0.89
C ALA A 434 -23.38 4.90 -1.35
N ALA A 435 -22.84 4.94 -2.57
CA ALA A 435 -22.26 6.16 -3.13
C ALA A 435 -23.33 7.25 -3.35
N ALA A 436 -24.50 6.89 -3.89
CA ALA A 436 -25.62 7.82 -4.05
C ALA A 436 -26.17 8.29 -2.69
N ASP A 437 -26.33 7.38 -1.71
CA ASP A 437 -26.79 7.69 -0.36
C ASP A 437 -25.79 8.60 0.39
N ALA A 438 -24.49 8.33 0.28
CA ALA A 438 -23.44 9.18 0.88
C ALA A 438 -23.44 10.59 0.28
N ALA A 439 -23.57 10.71 -1.05
CA ALA A 439 -23.68 12.00 -1.71
C ALA A 439 -24.93 12.76 -1.25
N ALA A 440 -26.08 12.10 -1.18
CA ALA A 440 -27.32 12.69 -0.69
C ALA A 440 -27.16 13.24 0.74
N LYS A 441 -26.61 12.44 1.64
CA LYS A 441 -26.36 12.82 3.04
C LYS A 441 -25.44 14.03 3.18
N LEU A 442 -24.37 14.09 2.40
CA LEU A 442 -23.45 15.25 2.43
C LEU A 442 -24.11 16.49 1.86
N TYR A 443 -24.86 16.40 0.76
CA TYR A 443 -25.61 17.54 0.21
C TYR A 443 -26.74 18.00 1.16
N GLU A 444 -27.38 17.09 1.89
CA GLU A 444 -28.33 17.45 2.97
C GLU A 444 -27.64 18.27 4.07
N GLN A 445 -26.46 17.85 4.53
CA GLN A 445 -25.66 18.58 5.51
C GLN A 445 -25.22 19.96 5.02
N LEU A 446 -24.94 20.10 3.73
CA LEU A 446 -24.56 21.36 3.08
C LEU A 446 -25.77 22.28 2.78
N GLY A 447 -27.00 21.79 2.97
CA GLY A 447 -28.22 22.52 2.63
C GLY A 447 -28.52 22.60 1.13
N ASN A 448 -27.82 21.82 0.28
CA ASN A 448 -28.09 21.72 -1.13
C ASN A 448 -29.24 20.73 -1.39
N THR A 449 -30.47 21.21 -1.23
CA THR A 449 -31.68 20.38 -1.28
C THR A 449 -31.94 19.76 -2.65
N GLU A 450 -31.52 20.42 -3.74
CA GLU A 450 -31.69 19.93 -5.11
C GLU A 450 -30.81 18.68 -5.35
N GLN A 451 -29.52 18.79 -5.08
CA GLN A 451 -28.58 17.67 -5.25
C GLN A 451 -28.89 16.54 -4.23
N ALA A 452 -29.22 16.89 -3.02
CA ALA A 452 -29.62 15.92 -2.00
C ALA A 452 -30.83 15.09 -2.48
N LYS A 453 -31.84 15.75 -3.02
CA LYS A 453 -33.03 15.06 -3.56
C LYS A 453 -32.68 14.19 -4.77
N TYR A 454 -31.87 14.69 -5.70
CA TYR A 454 -31.47 13.93 -6.88
C TYR A 454 -30.79 12.59 -6.50
N TYR A 455 -29.79 12.64 -5.63
CA TYR A 455 -29.08 11.43 -5.23
C TYR A 455 -29.91 10.53 -4.28
N ARG A 456 -30.83 11.11 -3.52
CA ARG A 456 -31.78 10.33 -2.71
C ARG A 456 -32.74 9.54 -3.60
N ASP A 457 -33.33 10.19 -4.61
CA ASP A 457 -34.22 9.54 -5.57
C ASP A 457 -33.49 8.42 -6.33
N LEU A 458 -32.21 8.63 -6.70
CA LEU A 458 -31.37 7.61 -7.33
C LEU A 458 -31.14 6.42 -6.40
N ALA A 459 -30.74 6.67 -5.15
CA ALA A 459 -30.54 5.62 -4.16
C ALA A 459 -31.82 4.81 -3.91
N ASP A 460 -32.97 5.49 -3.76
CA ASP A 460 -34.27 4.83 -3.54
C ASP A 460 -34.65 3.93 -4.74
N LYS A 461 -34.34 4.35 -5.96
CA LYS A 461 -34.60 3.56 -7.16
C LYS A 461 -33.70 2.32 -7.22
N ILE A 462 -32.39 2.48 -7.00
CA ILE A 462 -31.45 1.33 -6.96
C ILE A 462 -31.90 0.33 -5.89
N LYS A 463 -32.26 0.81 -4.71
CA LYS A 463 -32.75 -0.02 -3.61
C LYS A 463 -33.99 -0.81 -4.00
N ALA A 464 -34.98 -0.14 -4.61
CA ALA A 464 -36.22 -0.78 -5.06
C ALA A 464 -35.92 -1.89 -6.09
N ASP A 465 -35.06 -1.60 -7.05
CA ASP A 465 -34.65 -2.55 -8.10
C ASP A 465 -33.92 -3.77 -7.52
N VAL A 466 -33.00 -3.58 -6.56
CA VAL A 466 -32.30 -4.68 -5.86
C VAL A 466 -33.28 -5.57 -5.09
N LEU A 467 -34.15 -4.95 -4.27
CA LEU A 467 -35.09 -5.68 -3.41
C LEU A 467 -36.16 -6.44 -4.22
N GLU A 468 -36.54 -5.93 -5.39
CA GLU A 468 -37.48 -6.59 -6.27
C GLU A 468 -36.84 -7.73 -7.07
N LEU A 469 -35.68 -7.47 -7.71
CA LEU A 469 -35.13 -8.38 -8.72
C LEU A 469 -34.22 -9.45 -8.13
N MET A 470 -33.48 -9.14 -7.05
CA MET A 470 -32.41 -10.00 -6.57
C MET A 470 -32.77 -10.83 -5.33
N TRP A 471 -33.93 -10.58 -4.72
CA TRP A 471 -34.40 -11.41 -3.61
C TRP A 471 -35.09 -12.68 -4.12
N CYS A 472 -34.54 -13.83 -3.70
CA CYS A 472 -35.16 -15.14 -3.97
C CYS A 472 -36.18 -15.48 -2.88
N GLU A 473 -37.47 -15.48 -3.22
CA GLU A 473 -38.56 -15.78 -2.27
C GLU A 473 -38.57 -17.25 -1.81
N GLU A 474 -38.07 -18.18 -2.62
CA GLU A 474 -38.01 -19.60 -2.26
C GLU A 474 -36.81 -19.89 -1.35
N CYS A 475 -35.63 -19.36 -1.68
CA CYS A 475 -34.41 -19.64 -0.93
C CYS A 475 -34.12 -18.64 0.18
N GLN A 476 -34.92 -17.58 0.32
CA GLN A 476 -34.85 -16.56 1.38
C GLN A 476 -33.46 -15.91 1.49
N LYS A 477 -32.89 -15.50 0.36
CA LYS A 477 -31.60 -14.80 0.27
C LYS A 477 -31.48 -14.01 -1.01
N PHE A 478 -30.50 -13.10 -1.07
CA PHE A 478 -30.17 -12.40 -2.30
C PHE A 478 -29.33 -13.28 -3.20
N GLU A 479 -29.67 -13.29 -4.48
CA GLU A 479 -28.95 -14.02 -5.53
C GLU A 479 -28.61 -13.10 -6.69
N THR A 480 -27.61 -13.50 -7.47
CA THR A 480 -27.18 -12.77 -8.66
C THR A 480 -28.27 -12.83 -9.75
N TYR A 481 -28.60 -11.68 -10.33
CA TYR A 481 -29.56 -11.58 -11.41
C TYR A 481 -28.86 -11.62 -12.77
N ALA A 482 -29.17 -12.62 -13.59
CA ALA A 482 -28.69 -12.72 -14.95
C ALA A 482 -29.72 -12.12 -15.93
N VAL A 483 -29.27 -11.27 -16.85
CA VAL A 483 -30.13 -10.63 -17.86
C VAL A 483 -30.84 -11.66 -18.73
N ARG A 484 -30.21 -12.82 -18.94
CA ARG A 484 -30.82 -13.97 -19.59
C ARG A 484 -30.85 -15.15 -18.64
N PRO A 485 -31.96 -15.93 -18.59
CA PRO A 485 -32.02 -17.13 -17.75
C PRO A 485 -30.86 -18.09 -18.05
N THR A 486 -30.24 -18.59 -17.00
CA THR A 486 -29.07 -19.48 -17.10
C THR A 486 -29.43 -20.97 -17.02
N GLY A 487 -30.64 -21.29 -16.62
CA GLY A 487 -31.10 -22.67 -16.37
C GLY A 487 -30.61 -23.23 -15.03
N THR A 488 -30.03 -22.41 -14.16
CA THR A 488 -29.51 -22.81 -12.86
C THR A 488 -30.22 -22.18 -11.66
N GLN A 489 -31.44 -21.71 -11.88
CA GLN A 489 -32.26 -21.05 -10.86
C GLN A 489 -32.76 -22.03 -9.78
N HIS A 490 -32.97 -21.52 -8.57
CA HIS A 490 -33.69 -22.24 -7.52
C HIS A 490 -35.21 -22.22 -7.76
N ASN A 491 -35.71 -21.09 -8.19
CA ASN A 491 -37.12 -20.82 -8.30
C ASN A 491 -37.51 -20.68 -9.78
N ALA A 492 -38.40 -21.55 -10.27
CA ALA A 492 -38.88 -21.52 -11.66
C ALA A 492 -39.63 -20.22 -11.99
N ASN A 493 -40.25 -19.57 -11.00
CA ASN A 493 -40.94 -18.29 -11.16
C ASN A 493 -39.97 -17.09 -11.21
N GLN A 494 -38.69 -17.29 -10.89
CA GLN A 494 -37.63 -16.29 -10.96
C GLN A 494 -36.47 -16.82 -11.82
N PRO A 495 -36.67 -16.99 -13.12
CA PRO A 495 -35.74 -17.71 -14.00
C PRO A 495 -34.40 -16.99 -14.22
N ASN A 496 -34.35 -15.70 -13.91
CA ASN A 496 -33.15 -14.88 -14.04
C ASN A 496 -32.23 -14.95 -12.81
N LEU A 497 -32.72 -15.44 -11.66
CA LEU A 497 -31.88 -15.61 -10.48
C LEU A 497 -30.99 -16.85 -10.62
N VAL A 498 -29.71 -16.68 -10.38
CA VAL A 498 -28.72 -17.76 -10.41
C VAL A 498 -28.66 -18.40 -9.04
N LYS A 499 -28.79 -19.73 -8.96
CA LYS A 499 -28.92 -20.47 -7.69
C LYS A 499 -27.69 -20.41 -6.77
N TYR A 500 -26.57 -19.87 -7.20
CA TYR A 500 -25.36 -19.77 -6.40
C TYR A 500 -25.34 -18.43 -5.69
N THR A 501 -25.14 -18.47 -4.36
CA THR A 501 -25.00 -17.26 -3.55
C THR A 501 -23.54 -16.84 -3.51
N GLU A 502 -23.29 -15.59 -3.86
CA GLU A 502 -21.98 -14.97 -3.74
C GLU A 502 -21.85 -14.19 -2.42
N SER A 503 -20.62 -14.08 -1.92
CA SER A 503 -20.33 -13.28 -0.74
C SER A 503 -20.74 -11.82 -0.92
N ASN A 504 -20.59 -11.27 -2.10
CA ASN A 504 -20.93 -9.89 -2.45
C ASN A 504 -22.43 -9.60 -2.28
N ASN A 505 -23.31 -10.59 -2.40
CA ASN A 505 -24.73 -10.42 -2.18
C ASN A 505 -25.10 -10.09 -0.73
N TYR A 506 -24.16 -10.26 0.23
CA TYR A 506 -24.32 -9.81 1.61
C TYR A 506 -23.99 -8.33 1.82
N ASN A 507 -23.37 -7.68 0.83
CA ASN A 507 -23.06 -6.26 0.89
C ASN A 507 -24.31 -5.39 1.04
N TYR A 508 -25.48 -5.84 0.57
CA TYR A 508 -26.76 -5.16 0.77
C TYR A 508 -27.11 -4.94 2.25
N PHE A 509 -26.68 -5.86 3.11
CA PHE A 509 -26.80 -5.72 4.56
C PHE A 509 -25.71 -4.83 5.14
N ALA A 510 -24.47 -5.00 4.67
CA ALA A 510 -23.30 -4.30 5.20
C ALA A 510 -23.41 -2.78 5.03
N VAL A 511 -23.86 -2.31 3.85
CA VAL A 511 -24.01 -0.88 3.56
C VAL A 511 -25.34 -0.28 4.08
N GLY A 512 -26.26 -1.10 4.57
CA GLY A 512 -27.58 -0.65 5.05
C GLY A 512 -28.62 -0.42 3.94
N LEU A 513 -28.41 -0.98 2.72
CA LEU A 513 -29.43 -0.95 1.67
C LEU A 513 -30.67 -1.71 2.11
N VAL A 514 -30.52 -2.88 2.73
CA VAL A 514 -31.62 -3.60 3.36
C VAL A 514 -32.02 -2.87 4.63
N PRO A 515 -33.29 -2.40 4.75
CA PRO A 515 -33.72 -1.67 5.95
C PRO A 515 -33.69 -2.55 7.21
N ASP A 516 -33.55 -1.91 8.35
CA ASP A 516 -33.53 -2.53 9.68
C ASP A 516 -34.88 -2.39 10.44
N ASP A 517 -35.94 -1.94 9.75
CA ASP A 517 -37.27 -1.92 10.32
C ASP A 517 -37.83 -3.33 10.57
N ALA A 518 -38.83 -3.44 11.44
CA ALA A 518 -39.36 -4.73 11.89
C ALA A 518 -39.87 -5.63 10.75
N ALA A 519 -40.44 -5.04 9.69
CA ALA A 519 -40.94 -5.79 8.54
C ALA A 519 -39.79 -6.34 7.68
N SER A 520 -38.78 -5.50 7.39
CA SER A 520 -37.58 -5.86 6.66
C SER A 520 -36.75 -6.91 7.42
N VAL A 521 -36.56 -6.74 8.73
CA VAL A 521 -35.90 -7.76 9.56
C VAL A 521 -36.65 -9.08 9.51
N THR A 522 -37.98 -9.05 9.59
CA THR A 522 -38.78 -10.27 9.50
C THR A 522 -38.61 -10.97 8.15
N LYS A 523 -38.57 -10.23 7.04
CA LYS A 523 -38.43 -10.77 5.70
C LYS A 523 -37.01 -11.28 5.41
N TYR A 524 -35.98 -10.50 5.74
CA TYR A 524 -34.62 -10.73 5.24
C TYR A 524 -33.66 -11.45 6.20
N LYS A 525 -34.02 -11.61 7.49
CA LYS A 525 -33.15 -12.23 8.51
C LYS A 525 -32.70 -13.66 8.19
N GLU A 526 -33.50 -14.39 7.42
CA GLU A 526 -33.18 -15.77 7.08
C GLU A 526 -31.91 -15.89 6.24
N ALA A 527 -31.63 -14.87 5.38
CA ALA A 527 -30.40 -14.81 4.60
C ALA A 527 -29.14 -14.84 5.48
N LEU A 528 -29.21 -14.25 6.69
CA LEU A 528 -28.06 -14.19 7.60
C LEU A 528 -27.81 -15.52 8.36
N LYS A 529 -28.67 -16.51 8.25
CA LYS A 529 -28.45 -17.84 8.84
C LYS A 529 -27.24 -18.56 8.25
N ALA A 530 -26.82 -18.22 7.05
CA ALA A 530 -25.60 -18.73 6.46
C ALA A 530 -24.37 -18.49 7.35
N PHE A 531 -24.31 -17.36 8.07
CA PHE A 531 -23.21 -17.03 8.98
C PHE A 531 -23.19 -17.88 10.27
N SER A 532 -24.25 -18.60 10.57
CA SER A 532 -24.32 -19.51 11.73
C SER A 532 -24.24 -20.99 11.36
N ASN A 533 -23.99 -21.31 10.08
CA ASN A 533 -23.95 -22.69 9.59
C ASN A 533 -22.59 -23.38 9.83
N GLY A 534 -22.08 -23.30 11.06
CA GLY A 534 -20.79 -23.90 11.44
C GLY A 534 -20.75 -25.44 11.40
N LYS A 535 -21.92 -26.10 11.26
CA LYS A 535 -21.99 -27.57 11.09
C LYS A 535 -21.54 -27.96 9.68
N GLU A 536 -21.98 -27.24 8.67
CA GLU A 536 -21.62 -27.47 7.27
C GLU A 536 -20.27 -26.81 6.92
N PHE A 537 -20.02 -25.62 7.48
CA PHE A 537 -18.81 -24.85 7.25
C PHE A 537 -18.11 -24.52 8.58
N PRO A 538 -17.37 -25.47 9.17
CA PRO A 538 -16.82 -25.30 10.51
C PRO A 538 -15.70 -24.24 10.61
N ILE A 539 -15.09 -23.85 9.49
CA ILE A 539 -14.06 -22.82 9.45
C ILE A 539 -14.66 -21.47 9.05
N PHE A 540 -15.49 -21.47 8.00
CA PHE A 540 -16.24 -20.34 7.53
C PHE A 540 -17.74 -20.66 7.64
N PRO A 541 -18.52 -19.89 8.40
CA PRO A 541 -19.91 -20.22 8.68
C PRO A 541 -20.85 -20.04 7.48
N PHE A 542 -20.33 -19.61 6.33
CA PHE A 542 -21.06 -19.51 5.06
C PHE A 542 -20.15 -19.91 3.91
N TYR A 543 -20.73 -20.22 2.77
CA TYR A 543 -20.00 -20.47 1.53
C TYR A 543 -20.40 -19.51 0.43
N THR A 544 -19.49 -19.35 -0.51
CA THR A 544 -19.69 -18.62 -1.76
C THR A 544 -19.70 -19.60 -2.93
N ALA A 545 -20.12 -19.14 -4.09
CA ALA A 545 -20.04 -19.91 -5.32
C ALA A 545 -18.61 -20.41 -5.63
N ASN A 546 -17.59 -19.62 -5.29
CA ASN A 546 -16.19 -20.04 -5.42
C ASN A 546 -15.84 -21.27 -4.59
N GLN A 547 -16.30 -21.35 -3.35
CA GLN A 547 -16.04 -22.49 -2.49
C GLN A 547 -16.74 -23.75 -3.02
N VAL A 548 -17.96 -23.61 -3.49
CA VAL A 548 -18.71 -24.73 -4.11
C VAL A 548 -17.98 -25.22 -5.35
N HIS A 549 -17.55 -24.30 -6.21
CA HIS A 549 -16.81 -24.66 -7.42
C HIS A 549 -15.52 -25.42 -7.13
N ASN A 550 -14.73 -24.96 -6.16
CA ASN A 550 -13.49 -25.63 -5.75
C ASN A 550 -13.73 -27.03 -5.21
N GLN A 551 -14.85 -27.28 -4.54
CA GLN A 551 -15.23 -28.61 -4.07
C GLN A 551 -15.67 -29.53 -5.22
N GLU A 552 -16.45 -29.03 -6.15
CA GLU A 552 -16.96 -29.79 -7.28
C GLU A 552 -15.89 -30.16 -8.31
N VAL A 553 -14.97 -29.21 -8.60
CA VAL A 553 -13.95 -29.39 -9.64
C VAL A 553 -12.73 -30.15 -9.12
N SER A 554 -12.33 -29.93 -7.88
CA SER A 554 -11.06 -30.48 -7.39
C SER A 554 -11.18 -31.88 -6.80
N GLY A 555 -12.37 -32.35 -6.46
CA GLY A 555 -12.55 -33.61 -5.71
C GLY A 555 -11.69 -33.65 -4.45
N SER A 556 -11.16 -32.51 -4.03
CA SER A 556 -10.13 -32.38 -3.02
C SER A 556 -10.74 -32.07 -1.67
N ASN A 557 -10.20 -32.74 -0.68
CA ASN A 557 -10.47 -32.58 0.74
C ASN A 557 -10.43 -31.09 1.14
N PRO A 558 -11.45 -30.54 1.82
CA PRO A 558 -11.51 -29.14 2.28
C PRO A 558 -10.27 -28.62 3.03
N LEU A 559 -9.49 -29.54 3.62
CA LEU A 559 -8.23 -29.23 4.30
C LEU A 559 -7.09 -28.75 3.37
N ILE A 560 -7.20 -28.96 2.05
CA ILE A 560 -6.17 -28.56 1.10
C ILE A 560 -6.41 -27.13 0.59
N SER A 561 -7.66 -26.68 0.49
CA SER A 561 -7.98 -25.32 0.09
C SER A 561 -7.63 -24.31 1.20
N THR A 562 -7.77 -24.69 2.47
CA THR A 562 -7.38 -23.84 3.61
C THR A 562 -5.87 -23.63 3.72
N ARG A 563 -5.05 -24.60 3.28
CA ARG A 563 -3.59 -24.41 3.24
C ARG A 563 -3.14 -23.42 2.15
N ARG A 564 -3.88 -23.29 1.04
CA ARG A 564 -3.58 -22.30 0.00
C ARG A 564 -4.07 -20.89 0.38
N ALA A 565 -5.22 -20.77 1.01
CA ALA A 565 -5.71 -19.49 1.50
C ALA A 565 -4.83 -18.90 2.63
N CYS A 566 -4.27 -19.75 3.50
CA CYS A 566 -3.31 -19.30 4.50
C CYS A 566 -1.92 -18.96 3.93
N SER A 567 -1.57 -19.43 2.72
CA SER A 567 -0.29 -19.11 2.08
C SER A 567 -0.30 -17.81 1.26
N SER A 568 -1.48 -17.28 0.92
CA SER A 568 -1.63 -15.98 0.24
C SER A 568 -1.87 -14.80 1.18
N ALA A 569 -2.09 -15.07 2.48
CA ALA A 569 -2.26 -14.06 3.54
C ALA A 569 -1.05 -13.96 4.49
N GLY A 570 0.10 -14.50 4.09
CA GLY A 570 1.35 -14.44 4.83
C GLY A 570 2.36 -13.50 4.21
#